data_9af9dd7e2eb0dbd618c3e8fcc1becf2a
#
_entry.id   9af9dd7e2eb0dbd618c3e8fcc1becf2a
#
_cell.length_a   1.000
_cell.length_b   1.000
_cell.length_c   1.000
_cell.angle_alpha   90.00
_cell.angle_beta   90.00
_cell.angle_gamma   90.00
#
_symmetry.space_group_name_H-M   'P 1'
#
loop_
_entity.id
_entity.type
_entity.pdbx_description
1 polymer ?
#
loop_
_entity_poly.entity_id
_entity_poly.type
_entity_poly.pdbx_seq_one_letter_code
_entity_poly.pdbx_strand_id
1 'polypeptide(L)'
;MSILTLSLSLMACGDSSWWSKDEPTLKSDQIKRTLPPRVNQREAWGKDIFDITQQLGIPQTKENICSIVAVVDQESNFVADPQVPGLGEKAVKEVQDRLDEKFKDKLGDAIGGTVAGYFQDVLKNQPNPKDNYLGQMRRVKTERELDELYREIFDYMSKHYHVSALTGAAKLVGQDIGEKLNPITTLGSMQVHIGYAKEHKRQGGNIAELRTDLYSQYGGLYYGIHRLMMYPADYDKAIYRFADYNSGMYSSRNAAFQSMLNDLTVAELELDGDLLLYNKDGSIRSVSSQSERELISVFARNNILVTPRQIRTDLKKEKEKKFEDTATYRAVTKLYEEKTGKKPIYAIMPEVVISGPKLSRDYNTNWFATRVNGRYQSCMQRAKRIKI
;
A
#
# COMPACT_ATOMS: atom_id res chain seq x y z
N MET A 1 -8.47 22.59 57.70
CA MET A 1 -8.81 21.63 56.66
C MET A 1 -8.22 22.16 55.35
N SER A 2 -7.04 21.64 55.01
CA SER A 2 -6.30 22.04 53.79
C SER A 2 -6.60 21.02 52.70
N ILE A 3 -7.20 21.45 51.62
CA ILE A 3 -7.48 20.61 50.45
C ILE A 3 -6.23 20.62 49.58
N LEU A 4 -5.60 19.46 49.51
CA LEU A 4 -4.45 19.16 48.62
C LEU A 4 -5.02 18.85 47.23
N THR A 5 -4.89 19.74 46.29
CA THR A 5 -5.17 19.50 44.88
C THR A 5 -4.04 18.72 44.23
N LEU A 6 -4.30 17.46 43.96
CA LEU A 6 -3.40 16.56 43.21
C LEU A 6 -3.52 16.88 41.72
N SER A 7 -2.55 17.61 41.18
CA SER A 7 -2.44 17.84 39.73
C SER A 7 -1.88 16.57 39.08
N LEU A 8 -2.74 15.80 38.38
CA LEU A 8 -2.34 14.74 37.48
C LEU A 8 -1.65 15.37 36.25
N SER A 9 -0.33 15.31 36.22
CA SER A 9 0.45 15.60 35.03
C SER A 9 0.25 14.43 34.06
N LEU A 10 -0.55 14.63 33.01
CA LEU A 10 -0.57 13.79 31.82
C LEU A 10 0.82 13.87 31.19
N MET A 11 1.66 12.88 31.44
CA MET A 11 2.86 12.65 30.65
C MET A 11 2.41 12.28 29.23
N ALA A 12 2.52 13.23 28.30
CA ALA A 12 2.44 12.97 26.89
C ALA A 12 3.49 11.94 26.51
N CYS A 13 3.04 10.85 25.92
CA CYS A 13 3.88 9.80 25.35
C CYS A 13 4.92 10.41 24.41
N GLY A 14 6.15 9.93 24.56
CA GLY A 14 7.35 10.45 23.94
C GLY A 14 7.24 10.66 22.45
N ASP A 15 7.80 11.78 22.07
CA ASP A 15 8.09 12.23 20.71
C ASP A 15 9.03 11.22 20.03
N SER A 16 8.47 10.22 19.35
CA SER A 16 9.23 9.25 18.55
C SER A 16 9.44 9.78 17.14
N SER A 17 9.82 11.06 16.99
CA SER A 17 10.19 11.57 15.68
C SER A 17 11.59 11.09 15.32
N TRP A 18 11.69 10.14 14.40
CA TRP A 18 12.97 9.68 13.81
C TRP A 18 13.56 10.67 12.79
N TRP A 19 12.95 11.84 12.68
CA TRP A 19 13.39 12.91 11.80
C TRP A 19 14.43 13.80 12.49
N SER A 20 15.44 14.25 11.75
CA SER A 20 16.33 15.31 12.22
C SER A 20 15.54 16.61 12.40
N LYS A 21 15.64 17.22 13.58
CA LYS A 21 14.94 18.48 13.92
C LYS A 21 15.65 19.74 13.40
N ASP A 22 16.91 19.59 12.96
CA ASP A 22 17.80 20.74 12.65
C ASP A 22 17.90 21.06 11.16
N GLU A 23 17.17 20.33 10.30
CA GLU A 23 17.22 20.60 8.85
C GLU A 23 16.31 21.77 8.46
N PRO A 24 16.77 22.64 7.55
CA PRO A 24 15.96 23.77 7.06
C PRO A 24 14.69 23.28 6.34
N THR A 25 13.53 23.85 6.70
CA THR A 25 12.21 23.45 6.21
C THR A 25 11.61 24.46 5.25
N LEU A 26 10.87 23.94 4.25
CA LEU A 26 10.13 24.74 3.28
C LEU A 26 8.80 25.24 3.86
N LYS A 27 8.44 26.50 3.56
CA LYS A 27 7.12 27.05 3.82
C LYS A 27 6.14 26.63 2.73
N SER A 28 4.84 26.77 2.99
CA SER A 28 3.77 26.40 2.05
C SER A 28 3.95 27.05 0.66
N ASP A 29 4.25 28.36 0.60
CA ASP A 29 4.50 29.08 -0.65
C ASP A 29 5.77 28.65 -1.40
N GLN A 30 6.71 28.06 -0.67
CA GLN A 30 7.94 27.50 -1.25
C GLN A 30 7.70 26.09 -1.80
N ILE A 31 6.85 25.26 -1.16
CA ILE A 31 6.53 23.91 -1.63
C ILE A 31 5.93 23.94 -3.04
N LYS A 32 5.01 24.87 -3.36
CA LYS A 32 4.44 25.01 -4.71
C LYS A 32 5.50 25.19 -5.81
N ARG A 33 6.68 25.71 -5.46
CA ARG A 33 7.80 25.92 -6.40
C ARG A 33 8.58 24.63 -6.67
N THR A 34 8.43 23.62 -5.84
CA THR A 34 9.03 22.30 -6.05
C THR A 34 8.23 21.44 -7.02
N LEU A 35 6.93 21.72 -7.20
CA LEU A 35 6.04 20.97 -8.09
C LEU A 35 6.42 21.19 -9.59
N PRO A 36 6.16 20.21 -10.45
CA PRO A 36 6.37 20.38 -11.88
C PRO A 36 5.58 21.57 -12.45
N PRO A 37 6.15 22.35 -13.40
CA PRO A 37 5.45 23.51 -13.96
C PRO A 37 4.10 23.21 -14.62
N ARG A 38 3.92 21.99 -15.12
CA ARG A 38 2.68 21.51 -15.77
C ARG A 38 1.52 21.27 -14.82
N VAL A 39 1.76 21.22 -13.51
CA VAL A 39 0.72 20.94 -12.51
C VAL A 39 -0.25 22.12 -12.43
N ASN A 40 -1.53 21.83 -12.62
CA ASN A 40 -2.61 22.78 -12.36
C ASN A 40 -2.80 22.99 -10.85
N GLN A 41 -3.26 24.17 -10.44
CA GLN A 41 -3.54 24.48 -9.02
C GLN A 41 -2.38 24.18 -8.06
N ARG A 42 -1.13 24.43 -8.49
CA ARG A 42 0.08 24.16 -7.67
C ARG A 42 0.01 24.76 -6.27
N GLU A 43 -0.72 25.83 -6.10
CA GLU A 43 -0.91 26.47 -4.78
C GLU A 43 -1.72 25.57 -3.84
N ALA A 44 -2.84 25.02 -4.32
CA ALA A 44 -3.67 24.10 -3.53
C ALA A 44 -2.90 22.83 -3.16
N TRP A 45 -2.24 22.19 -4.14
CA TRP A 45 -1.41 21.01 -3.90
C TRP A 45 -0.26 21.28 -2.92
N GLY A 46 0.42 22.42 -3.07
CA GLY A 46 1.52 22.81 -2.18
C GLY A 46 1.04 23.06 -0.75
N LYS A 47 -0.13 23.68 -0.61
CA LYS A 47 -0.76 23.92 0.69
C LYS A 47 -1.18 22.60 1.36
N ASP A 48 -1.85 21.71 0.64
CA ASP A 48 -2.29 20.43 1.18
C ASP A 48 -1.09 19.57 1.62
N ILE A 49 0.00 19.51 0.83
CA ILE A 49 1.23 18.81 1.21
C ILE A 49 1.82 19.41 2.49
N PHE A 50 1.85 20.74 2.60
CA PHE A 50 2.35 21.42 3.80
C PHE A 50 1.50 21.09 5.03
N ASP A 51 0.18 21.25 4.94
CA ASP A 51 -0.76 21.04 6.05
C ASP A 51 -0.71 19.56 6.53
N ILE A 52 -0.68 18.60 5.59
CA ILE A 52 -0.60 17.18 5.90
C ILE A 52 0.73 16.83 6.56
N THR A 53 1.85 17.33 6.03
CA THR A 53 3.16 17.05 6.64
C THR A 53 3.27 17.66 8.03
N GLN A 54 2.71 18.84 8.27
CA GLN A 54 2.61 19.39 9.62
C GLN A 54 1.74 18.52 10.53
N GLN A 55 0.57 18.11 10.07
CA GLN A 55 -0.35 17.26 10.85
C GLN A 55 0.30 15.93 11.24
N LEU A 56 1.11 15.36 10.35
CA LEU A 56 1.81 14.08 10.57
C LEU A 56 3.16 14.24 11.29
N GLY A 57 3.58 15.45 11.61
CA GLY A 57 4.88 15.71 12.24
C GLY A 57 6.08 15.42 11.32
N ILE A 58 5.89 15.44 10.01
CA ILE A 58 6.94 15.21 9.01
C ILE A 58 7.63 16.56 8.71
N PRO A 59 8.95 16.69 8.93
CA PRO A 59 9.69 17.91 8.60
C PRO A 59 9.60 18.22 7.10
N GLN A 60 9.33 19.47 6.74
CA GLN A 60 9.19 19.93 5.36
C GLN A 60 10.58 20.16 4.71
N THR A 61 11.52 19.23 4.90
CA THR A 61 12.82 19.29 4.23
C THR A 61 12.67 19.16 2.71
N LYS A 62 13.67 19.57 1.96
CA LYS A 62 13.64 19.42 0.49
C LYS A 62 13.51 17.96 0.08
N GLU A 63 14.16 17.07 0.80
CA GLU A 63 14.19 15.63 0.60
C GLU A 63 12.80 15.00 0.82
N ASN A 64 12.17 15.31 1.96
CA ASN A 64 10.84 14.79 2.29
C ASN A 64 9.78 15.30 1.31
N ILE A 65 9.76 16.61 1.07
CA ILE A 65 8.81 17.20 0.12
C ILE A 65 9.02 16.64 -1.28
N CYS A 66 10.26 16.52 -1.75
CA CYS A 66 10.54 15.96 -3.07
C CYS A 66 10.22 14.47 -3.19
N SER A 67 10.33 13.71 -2.11
CA SER A 67 9.88 12.32 -2.08
C SER A 67 8.37 12.21 -2.28
N ILE A 68 7.60 13.05 -1.58
CA ILE A 68 6.14 13.13 -1.74
C ILE A 68 5.77 13.56 -3.17
N VAL A 69 6.34 14.68 -3.63
CA VAL A 69 6.10 15.23 -4.98
C VAL A 69 6.38 14.18 -6.06
N ALA A 70 7.45 13.41 -5.93
CA ALA A 70 7.84 12.40 -6.92
C ALA A 70 6.83 11.26 -7.03
N VAL A 71 6.28 10.79 -5.92
CA VAL A 71 5.26 9.71 -5.91
C VAL A 71 3.94 10.22 -6.46
N VAL A 72 3.44 11.39 -6.04
CA VAL A 72 2.21 11.99 -6.60
C VAL A 72 2.33 12.20 -8.10
N ASP A 73 3.49 12.69 -8.56
CA ASP A 73 3.76 12.91 -9.98
C ASP A 73 3.82 11.59 -10.77
N GLN A 74 4.27 10.50 -10.16
CA GLN A 74 4.30 9.18 -10.80
C GLN A 74 2.91 8.56 -10.89
N GLU A 75 2.13 8.62 -9.80
CA GLU A 75 0.85 7.91 -9.70
C GLU A 75 -0.28 8.60 -10.45
N SER A 76 -0.34 9.94 -10.39
CA SER A 76 -1.50 10.67 -10.91
C SER A 76 -1.17 11.94 -11.71
N ASN A 77 0.10 12.32 -11.85
CA ASN A 77 0.48 13.63 -12.38
C ASN A 77 -0.24 14.81 -11.68
N PHE A 78 -0.49 14.72 -10.38
CA PHE A 78 -1.25 15.71 -9.61
C PHE A 78 -2.69 15.89 -10.10
N VAL A 79 -3.36 14.80 -10.43
CA VAL A 79 -4.80 14.76 -10.71
C VAL A 79 -5.45 13.87 -9.66
N ALA A 80 -6.42 14.39 -8.90
CA ALA A 80 -7.04 13.65 -7.79
C ALA A 80 -7.86 12.44 -8.29
N ASP A 81 -8.52 12.60 -9.44
CA ASP A 81 -9.33 11.56 -10.09
C ASP A 81 -9.00 11.53 -11.60
N PRO A 82 -7.88 10.88 -11.99
CA PRO A 82 -7.42 10.88 -13.36
C PRO A 82 -8.29 9.99 -14.27
N GLN A 83 -8.52 10.44 -15.50
CA GLN A 83 -9.15 9.61 -16.52
C GLN A 83 -8.20 8.48 -16.95
N VAL A 84 -8.74 7.28 -17.09
CA VAL A 84 -8.02 6.09 -17.57
C VAL A 84 -8.56 5.71 -18.96
N PRO A 85 -7.76 5.86 -20.02
CA PRO A 85 -8.21 5.53 -21.36
C PRO A 85 -8.68 4.08 -21.50
N GLY A 86 -9.89 3.88 -22.02
CA GLY A 86 -10.48 2.56 -22.23
C GLY A 86 -10.86 1.81 -20.96
N LEU A 87 -10.97 2.48 -19.82
CA LEU A 87 -11.30 1.86 -18.53
C LEU A 87 -12.62 1.08 -18.60
N GLY A 88 -13.68 1.67 -19.14
CA GLY A 88 -14.99 1.05 -19.20
C GLY A 88 -14.98 -0.24 -20.01
N GLU A 89 -14.36 -0.25 -21.18
CA GLU A 89 -14.27 -1.46 -22.02
C GLU A 89 -13.41 -2.56 -21.34
N LYS A 90 -12.32 -2.17 -20.68
CA LYS A 90 -11.50 -3.12 -19.89
C LYS A 90 -12.29 -3.72 -18.74
N ALA A 91 -13.06 -2.91 -18.02
CA ALA A 91 -13.90 -3.36 -16.91
C ALA A 91 -14.97 -4.35 -17.38
N VAL A 92 -15.66 -4.03 -18.48
CA VAL A 92 -16.66 -4.94 -19.08
C VAL A 92 -16.02 -6.26 -19.49
N LYS A 93 -14.88 -6.22 -20.17
CA LYS A 93 -14.17 -7.43 -20.59
C LYS A 93 -13.76 -8.27 -19.38
N GLU A 94 -13.22 -7.66 -18.34
CA GLU A 94 -12.81 -8.38 -17.13
C GLU A 94 -13.99 -9.05 -16.42
N VAL A 95 -15.13 -8.36 -16.36
CA VAL A 95 -16.38 -8.93 -15.83
C VAL A 95 -16.83 -10.14 -16.67
N GLN A 96 -16.78 -10.04 -18.00
CA GLN A 96 -17.19 -11.12 -18.88
C GLN A 96 -16.25 -12.34 -18.82
N ASP A 97 -14.95 -12.10 -18.75
CA ASP A 97 -13.93 -13.16 -18.84
C ASP A 97 -13.65 -13.86 -17.51
N ARG A 98 -13.77 -13.16 -16.37
CA ARG A 98 -13.26 -13.64 -15.07
C ARG A 98 -14.25 -13.58 -13.93
N LEU A 99 -15.50 -13.19 -14.16
CA LEU A 99 -16.44 -12.98 -13.08
C LEU A 99 -16.69 -14.26 -12.28
N ASP A 100 -16.96 -15.37 -12.95
CA ASP A 100 -17.26 -16.65 -12.31
C ASP A 100 -16.09 -17.13 -11.45
N GLU A 101 -14.86 -17.02 -11.97
CA GLU A 101 -13.65 -17.40 -11.25
C GLU A 101 -13.44 -16.54 -10.00
N LYS A 102 -13.59 -15.22 -10.13
CA LYS A 102 -13.46 -14.29 -9.01
C LYS A 102 -14.48 -14.53 -7.90
N PHE A 103 -15.72 -14.80 -8.24
CA PHE A 103 -16.75 -15.09 -7.26
C PHE A 103 -16.52 -16.44 -6.57
N LYS A 104 -16.12 -17.47 -7.32
CA LYS A 104 -15.75 -18.78 -6.77
C LYS A 104 -14.54 -18.69 -5.84
N ASP A 105 -13.50 -17.99 -6.23
CA ASP A 105 -12.30 -17.73 -5.41
C ASP A 105 -12.65 -17.07 -4.05
N LYS A 106 -13.62 -16.16 -4.04
CA LYS A 106 -13.98 -15.38 -2.85
C LYS A 106 -15.07 -16.02 -1.98
N LEU A 107 -15.98 -16.77 -2.58
CA LEU A 107 -17.20 -17.29 -1.95
C LEU A 107 -17.28 -18.83 -1.94
N GLY A 108 -16.33 -19.51 -2.61
CA GLY A 108 -16.38 -20.96 -2.83
C GLY A 108 -17.27 -21.35 -4.03
N ASP A 109 -17.04 -22.53 -4.60
CA ASP A 109 -17.66 -22.97 -5.87
C ASP A 109 -19.18 -22.98 -5.86
N ALA A 110 -19.79 -23.48 -4.78
CA ALA A 110 -21.24 -23.65 -4.70
C ALA A 110 -22.00 -22.31 -4.63
N ILE A 111 -21.47 -21.34 -3.92
CA ILE A 111 -22.09 -20.02 -3.72
C ILE A 111 -21.67 -19.06 -4.85
N GLY A 112 -20.38 -19.10 -5.18
CA GLY A 112 -19.77 -18.18 -6.15
C GLY A 112 -20.44 -18.22 -7.52
N GLY A 113 -20.72 -19.39 -8.07
CA GLY A 113 -21.39 -19.54 -9.35
C GLY A 113 -22.82 -18.97 -9.37
N THR A 114 -23.59 -19.19 -8.31
CA THR A 114 -24.96 -18.66 -8.18
C THR A 114 -24.96 -17.13 -8.09
N VAL A 115 -24.06 -16.56 -7.27
CA VAL A 115 -23.93 -15.11 -7.10
C VAL A 115 -23.42 -14.46 -8.38
N ALA A 116 -22.47 -15.11 -9.08
CA ALA A 116 -21.98 -14.63 -10.37
C ALA A 116 -23.07 -14.57 -11.44
N GLY A 117 -23.90 -15.60 -11.54
CA GLY A 117 -25.04 -15.62 -12.47
C GLY A 117 -26.03 -14.49 -12.19
N TYR A 118 -26.40 -14.29 -10.93
CA TYR A 118 -27.26 -13.17 -10.53
C TYR A 118 -26.62 -11.81 -10.81
N PHE A 119 -25.33 -11.65 -10.53
CA PHE A 119 -24.60 -10.42 -10.84
C PHE A 119 -24.64 -10.11 -12.36
N GLN A 120 -24.43 -11.12 -13.21
CA GLN A 120 -24.54 -10.95 -14.67
C GLN A 120 -25.93 -10.53 -15.11
N ASP A 121 -26.99 -11.11 -14.50
CA ASP A 121 -28.36 -10.72 -14.78
C ASP A 121 -28.64 -9.26 -14.39
N VAL A 122 -28.20 -8.86 -13.21
CA VAL A 122 -28.28 -7.48 -12.72
C VAL A 122 -27.57 -6.53 -13.67
N LEU A 123 -26.36 -6.85 -14.11
CA LEU A 123 -25.61 -6.01 -15.05
C LEU A 123 -26.34 -5.78 -16.37
N LYS A 124 -27.01 -6.79 -16.89
CA LYS A 124 -27.70 -6.73 -18.23
C LYS A 124 -29.06 -6.07 -18.16
N ASN A 125 -29.76 -6.16 -17.04
CA ASN A 125 -31.16 -5.81 -16.93
C ASN A 125 -31.46 -4.63 -16.00
N GLN A 126 -30.55 -4.29 -15.09
CA GLN A 126 -30.79 -3.26 -14.08
C GLN A 126 -29.93 -2.00 -14.32
N PRO A 127 -30.36 -0.80 -13.85
CA PRO A 127 -31.65 -0.48 -13.25
C PRO A 127 -32.83 -0.55 -14.26
N ASN A 128 -32.55 -0.50 -15.55
CA ASN A 128 -33.51 -0.75 -16.62
C ASN A 128 -32.78 -1.21 -17.90
N PRO A 129 -33.44 -1.97 -18.80
CA PRO A 129 -32.77 -2.54 -19.98
C PRO A 129 -32.19 -1.52 -20.99
N LYS A 130 -32.70 -0.27 -21.00
CA LYS A 130 -32.23 0.78 -21.93
C LYS A 130 -30.95 1.49 -21.40
N ASP A 131 -30.78 1.53 -20.10
CA ASP A 131 -29.60 2.10 -19.42
C ASP A 131 -29.16 1.19 -18.29
N ASN A 132 -28.74 -0.03 -18.64
CA ASN A 132 -28.32 -1.04 -17.70
C ASN A 132 -26.89 -0.79 -17.19
N TYR A 133 -26.55 -1.45 -16.08
CA TYR A 133 -25.24 -1.29 -15.45
C TYR A 133 -24.06 -1.65 -16.37
N LEU A 134 -24.23 -2.63 -17.25
CA LEU A 134 -23.21 -2.97 -18.25
C LEU A 134 -22.94 -1.81 -19.23
N GLY A 135 -24.03 -1.14 -19.68
CA GLY A 135 -23.93 0.06 -20.52
C GLY A 135 -23.30 1.24 -19.78
N GLN A 136 -23.65 1.44 -18.50
CA GLN A 136 -23.04 2.46 -17.65
C GLN A 136 -21.55 2.18 -17.44
N MET A 137 -21.17 0.91 -17.16
CA MET A 137 -19.77 0.50 -16.99
C MET A 137 -18.91 0.81 -18.22
N ARG A 138 -19.43 0.65 -19.44
CA ARG A 138 -18.70 1.03 -20.67
C ARG A 138 -18.38 2.51 -20.76
N ARG A 139 -19.18 3.37 -20.12
CA ARG A 139 -19.04 4.83 -20.19
C ARG A 139 -18.14 5.43 -19.11
N VAL A 140 -17.77 4.66 -18.09
CA VAL A 140 -16.89 5.16 -17.03
C VAL A 140 -15.54 5.57 -17.58
N LYS A 141 -15.02 6.67 -17.06
CA LYS A 141 -13.74 7.24 -17.48
C LYS A 141 -12.71 7.27 -16.36
N THR A 142 -13.16 7.28 -15.11
CA THR A 142 -12.29 7.35 -13.93
C THR A 142 -12.49 6.13 -13.02
N GLU A 143 -11.49 5.83 -12.22
CA GLU A 143 -11.59 4.73 -11.23
C GLU A 143 -12.65 5.03 -10.18
N ARG A 144 -12.86 6.30 -9.86
CA ARG A 144 -13.92 6.73 -8.95
C ARG A 144 -15.30 6.40 -9.50
N GLU A 145 -15.58 6.75 -10.77
CA GLU A 145 -16.85 6.42 -11.41
C GLU A 145 -17.10 4.91 -11.42
N LEU A 146 -16.07 4.11 -11.70
CA LEU A 146 -16.16 2.65 -11.69
C LEU A 146 -16.41 2.11 -10.29
N ASP A 147 -15.72 2.63 -9.28
CA ASP A 147 -15.90 2.26 -7.88
C ASP A 147 -17.31 2.60 -7.35
N GLU A 148 -17.80 3.79 -7.67
CA GLU A 148 -19.16 4.23 -7.32
C GLU A 148 -20.21 3.32 -7.98
N LEU A 149 -20.03 2.97 -9.25
CA LEU A 149 -20.91 2.05 -9.99
C LEU A 149 -20.90 0.65 -9.37
N TYR A 150 -19.74 0.09 -9.01
CA TYR A 150 -19.68 -1.21 -8.32
C TYR A 150 -20.41 -1.17 -6.98
N ARG A 151 -20.26 -0.12 -6.21
CA ARG A 151 -20.97 0.03 -4.93
C ARG A 151 -22.48 0.10 -5.12
N GLU A 152 -22.94 0.81 -6.14
CA GLU A 152 -24.37 0.88 -6.49
C GLU A 152 -24.91 -0.50 -6.88
N ILE A 153 -24.19 -1.25 -7.73
CA ILE A 153 -24.58 -2.60 -8.15
C ILE A 153 -24.68 -3.53 -6.94
N PHE A 154 -23.71 -3.53 -6.05
CA PHE A 154 -23.73 -4.39 -4.85
C PHE A 154 -24.79 -3.97 -3.84
N ASP A 155 -25.06 -2.68 -3.69
CA ASP A 155 -26.17 -2.18 -2.88
C ASP A 155 -27.53 -2.64 -3.47
N TYR A 156 -27.71 -2.53 -4.78
CA TYR A 156 -28.88 -3.06 -5.46
C TYR A 156 -29.05 -4.56 -5.21
N MET A 157 -27.99 -5.33 -5.42
CA MET A 157 -28.01 -6.78 -5.18
C MET A 157 -28.37 -7.13 -3.75
N SER A 158 -27.80 -6.43 -2.77
CA SER A 158 -28.05 -6.69 -1.35
C SER A 158 -29.51 -6.43 -0.94
N LYS A 159 -30.17 -5.47 -1.59
CA LYS A 159 -31.57 -5.11 -1.35
C LYS A 159 -32.57 -6.02 -2.05
N HIS A 160 -32.23 -6.57 -3.19
CA HIS A 160 -33.17 -7.31 -4.07
C HIS A 160 -32.89 -8.81 -4.16
N TYR A 161 -31.76 -9.29 -3.64
CA TYR A 161 -31.46 -10.71 -3.63
C TYR A 161 -32.19 -11.39 -2.48
N HIS A 162 -33.39 -11.88 -2.75
CA HIS A 162 -34.20 -12.64 -1.79
C HIS A 162 -33.62 -14.06 -1.62
N VAL A 163 -32.74 -14.23 -0.66
CA VAL A 163 -32.12 -15.52 -0.30
C VAL A 163 -33.06 -16.32 0.58
N SER A 164 -34.25 -16.68 0.08
CA SER A 164 -35.10 -17.63 0.76
C SER A 164 -34.62 -19.10 0.66
N ALA A 165 -33.62 -19.38 -0.17
CA ALA A 165 -33.13 -20.72 -0.45
C ALA A 165 -31.70 -21.04 0.05
N LEU A 166 -30.96 -20.06 0.61
CA LEU A 166 -29.57 -20.22 1.03
C LEU A 166 -29.40 -19.80 2.49
N THR A 167 -29.96 -20.59 3.39
CA THR A 167 -29.76 -20.49 4.85
C THR A 167 -28.28 -20.54 5.20
N GLY A 168 -27.67 -19.41 5.44
CA GLY A 168 -26.25 -19.23 5.75
C GLY A 168 -25.53 -18.21 4.88
N ALA A 169 -25.84 -18.15 3.58
CA ALA A 169 -25.24 -17.18 2.67
C ALA A 169 -25.82 -15.76 2.81
N ALA A 170 -27.02 -15.61 3.35
CA ALA A 170 -27.69 -14.31 3.54
C ALA A 170 -26.94 -13.35 4.48
N LYS A 171 -26.21 -13.88 5.45
CA LYS A 171 -25.28 -13.09 6.30
C LYS A 171 -23.99 -12.70 5.59
N LEU A 172 -23.66 -13.39 4.48
CA LEU A 172 -22.48 -13.16 3.68
C LEU A 172 -22.70 -12.09 2.57
N VAL A 173 -23.94 -11.81 2.19
CA VAL A 173 -24.30 -10.81 1.15
C VAL A 173 -24.40 -9.38 1.72
N GLY A 174 -23.86 -9.13 2.91
CA GLY A 174 -23.73 -7.81 3.51
C GLY A 174 -22.63 -6.96 2.85
N GLN A 175 -22.49 -5.72 3.29
CA GLN A 175 -21.52 -4.72 2.80
C GLN A 175 -20.07 -5.25 2.66
N ASP A 176 -19.68 -6.26 3.44
CA ASP A 176 -18.35 -6.86 3.42
C ASP A 176 -18.05 -7.64 2.11
N ILE A 177 -19.06 -8.21 1.45
CA ILE A 177 -18.85 -8.94 0.19
C ILE A 177 -18.70 -7.98 -0.97
N GLY A 178 -19.52 -6.95 -1.06
CA GLY A 178 -19.37 -5.90 -2.06
C GLY A 178 -17.98 -5.28 -2.02
N GLU A 179 -17.45 -5.06 -0.81
CA GLU A 179 -16.10 -4.55 -0.63
C GLU A 179 -15.01 -5.54 -1.09
N LYS A 180 -15.16 -6.83 -0.76
CA LYS A 180 -14.22 -7.88 -1.18
C LYS A 180 -14.22 -8.13 -2.69
N LEU A 181 -15.36 -7.92 -3.33
CA LEU A 181 -15.53 -8.12 -4.77
C LEU A 181 -15.25 -6.85 -5.60
N ASN A 182 -15.14 -5.68 -4.96
CA ASN A 182 -14.81 -4.46 -5.65
C ASN A 182 -13.38 -4.55 -6.23
N PRO A 183 -13.21 -4.44 -7.56
CA PRO A 183 -11.91 -4.57 -8.20
C PRO A 183 -11.00 -3.36 -7.96
N ILE A 184 -11.57 -2.24 -7.50
CA ILE A 184 -10.79 -1.02 -7.20
C ILE A 184 -10.26 -1.11 -5.78
N THR A 185 -9.04 -1.57 -5.64
CA THR A 185 -8.38 -1.79 -4.35
C THR A 185 -7.35 -0.71 -3.99
N THR A 186 -6.87 0.05 -4.99
CA THR A 186 -5.98 1.21 -4.80
C THR A 186 -6.68 2.47 -5.28
N LEU A 187 -6.64 3.54 -4.48
CA LEU A 187 -7.47 4.73 -4.68
C LEU A 187 -6.67 6.03 -4.52
N GLY A 188 -7.20 7.07 -5.18
CA GLY A 188 -6.75 8.45 -5.01
C GLY A 188 -5.44 8.78 -5.70
N SER A 189 -5.00 10.03 -5.52
CA SER A 189 -3.85 10.63 -6.22
C SER A 189 -2.51 9.93 -5.96
N MET A 190 -2.41 9.11 -4.93
CA MET A 190 -1.22 8.31 -4.61
C MET A 190 -1.48 6.80 -4.64
N GLN A 191 -2.61 6.34 -5.20
CA GLN A 191 -2.93 4.93 -5.39
C GLN A 191 -2.74 4.06 -4.12
N VAL A 192 -3.33 4.51 -3.01
CA VAL A 192 -3.22 3.82 -1.70
C VAL A 192 -4.19 2.65 -1.62
N HIS A 193 -3.71 1.50 -1.18
CA HIS A 193 -4.54 0.32 -0.96
C HIS A 193 -5.57 0.58 0.14
N ILE A 194 -6.85 0.23 -0.12
CA ILE A 194 -7.96 0.48 0.80
C ILE A 194 -7.77 -0.17 2.18
N GLY A 195 -7.14 -1.34 2.24
CA GLY A 195 -6.79 -2.01 3.49
C GLY A 195 -5.89 -1.15 4.38
N TYR A 196 -4.85 -0.55 3.80
CA TYR A 196 -3.96 0.37 4.51
C TYR A 196 -4.72 1.59 5.05
N ALA A 197 -5.56 2.20 4.22
CA ALA A 197 -6.36 3.36 4.64
C ALA A 197 -7.38 3.02 5.74
N LYS A 198 -7.93 1.78 5.75
CA LYS A 198 -8.81 1.29 6.84
C LYS A 198 -8.10 1.24 8.19
N GLU A 199 -6.85 0.80 8.22
CA GLU A 199 -6.03 0.71 9.44
C GLU A 199 -5.57 2.09 9.94
N HIS A 200 -5.47 3.09 9.05
CA HIS A 200 -4.92 4.42 9.34
C HIS A 200 -5.92 5.54 9.09
N LYS A 201 -7.19 5.32 9.39
CA LYS A 201 -8.25 6.31 9.15
C LYS A 201 -7.94 7.65 9.84
N ARG A 202 -7.94 8.73 9.06
CA ARG A 202 -7.80 10.10 9.59
C ARG A 202 -9.09 10.65 10.20
N GLN A 203 -10.22 10.06 9.85
CA GLN A 203 -11.56 10.42 10.32
C GLN A 203 -12.35 9.17 10.65
N GLY A 204 -13.36 9.29 11.50
CA GLY A 204 -14.37 8.25 11.70
C GLY A 204 -15.16 8.01 10.42
N GLY A 205 -16.03 7.02 10.42
CA GLY A 205 -16.92 6.75 9.30
C GLY A 205 -16.85 5.33 8.75
N ASN A 206 -17.74 5.04 7.81
CA ASN A 206 -17.85 3.75 7.14
C ASN A 206 -16.87 3.64 5.95
N ILE A 207 -16.87 2.49 5.28
CA ILE A 207 -15.95 2.22 4.18
C ILE A 207 -16.26 3.08 2.93
N ALA A 208 -17.52 3.41 2.68
CA ALA A 208 -17.92 4.23 1.54
C ALA A 208 -17.43 5.67 1.71
N GLU A 209 -17.52 6.21 2.93
CA GLU A 209 -16.97 7.53 3.28
C GLU A 209 -15.46 7.56 3.16
N LEU A 210 -14.77 6.49 3.60
CA LEU A 210 -13.32 6.36 3.45
C LEU A 210 -12.89 6.36 1.97
N ARG A 211 -13.63 5.63 1.11
CA ARG A 211 -13.35 5.62 -0.33
C ARG A 211 -13.57 7.00 -0.95
N THR A 212 -14.66 7.68 -0.59
CA THR A 212 -14.93 9.05 -1.03
C THR A 212 -13.82 10.02 -0.59
N ASP A 213 -13.35 9.87 0.64
CA ASP A 213 -12.23 10.67 1.15
C ASP A 213 -10.94 10.44 0.36
N LEU A 214 -10.59 9.17 0.06
CA LEU A 214 -9.42 8.83 -0.75
C LEU A 214 -9.45 9.43 -2.16
N TYR A 215 -10.62 9.63 -2.76
CA TYR A 215 -10.76 10.30 -4.06
C TYR A 215 -10.71 11.83 -3.98
N SER A 216 -10.75 12.41 -2.77
CA SER A 216 -10.48 13.84 -2.61
C SER A 216 -8.97 14.13 -2.76
N GLN A 217 -8.62 15.35 -3.18
CA GLN A 217 -7.22 15.75 -3.28
C GLN A 217 -6.50 15.60 -1.93
N TYR A 218 -7.10 16.12 -0.87
CA TYR A 218 -6.52 16.07 0.48
C TYR A 218 -6.45 14.64 1.04
N GLY A 219 -7.52 13.87 0.92
CA GLY A 219 -7.55 12.50 1.45
C GLY A 219 -6.58 11.58 0.72
N GLY A 220 -6.56 11.60 -0.62
CA GLY A 220 -5.60 10.83 -1.41
C GLY A 220 -4.14 11.15 -1.06
N LEU A 221 -3.83 12.44 -0.86
CA LEU A 221 -2.53 12.89 -0.37
C LEU A 221 -2.24 12.39 1.04
N TYR A 222 -3.20 12.55 1.97
CA TYR A 222 -3.00 12.20 3.37
C TYR A 222 -2.57 10.73 3.54
N TYR A 223 -3.36 9.81 3.00
CA TYR A 223 -3.05 8.39 3.12
C TYR A 223 -1.78 7.98 2.36
N GLY A 224 -1.52 8.62 1.22
CA GLY A 224 -0.30 8.38 0.45
C GLY A 224 0.96 8.89 1.15
N ILE A 225 0.93 10.09 1.69
CA ILE A 225 2.03 10.66 2.48
C ILE A 225 2.26 9.82 3.75
N HIS A 226 1.18 9.44 4.44
CA HIS A 226 1.26 8.57 5.61
C HIS A 226 1.97 7.26 5.26
N ARG A 227 1.54 6.57 4.19
CA ARG A 227 2.15 5.31 3.74
C ARG A 227 3.61 5.46 3.34
N LEU A 228 3.96 6.54 2.63
CA LEU A 228 5.32 6.78 2.16
C LEU A 228 6.27 7.15 3.29
N MET A 229 5.81 7.95 4.26
CA MET A 229 6.69 8.65 5.18
C MET A 229 6.60 8.14 6.62
N MET A 230 5.46 7.57 7.08
CA MET A 230 5.20 7.29 8.49
C MET A 230 5.70 5.91 8.97
N TYR A 231 6.78 5.39 8.39
CA TYR A 231 7.50 4.24 8.94
C TYR A 231 9.01 4.54 9.03
N PRO A 232 9.64 4.26 10.19
CA PRO A 232 11.07 4.52 10.40
C PRO A 232 11.92 3.47 9.65
N ALA A 233 12.63 3.91 8.62
CA ALA A 233 13.59 3.09 7.89
C ALA A 233 14.88 3.91 7.67
N ASP A 234 16.03 3.32 7.99
CA ASP A 234 17.33 3.97 7.93
C ASP A 234 17.94 3.89 6.52
N TYR A 235 17.13 4.17 5.50
CA TYR A 235 17.58 4.17 4.12
C TYR A 235 18.49 5.37 3.82
N ASP A 236 19.66 5.07 3.28
CA ASP A 236 20.64 6.07 2.81
C ASP A 236 20.21 6.76 1.51
N LYS A 237 19.25 6.17 0.77
CA LYS A 237 18.73 6.68 -0.51
C LYS A 237 17.22 6.61 -0.57
N ALA A 238 16.61 7.69 -1.02
CA ALA A 238 15.16 7.78 -1.19
C ALA A 238 14.56 6.69 -2.11
N ILE A 239 15.35 6.16 -3.04
CA ILE A 239 14.90 5.14 -4.00
C ILE A 239 14.38 3.87 -3.31
N TYR A 240 14.90 3.51 -2.16
CA TYR A 240 14.43 2.35 -1.40
C TYR A 240 13.02 2.58 -0.81
N ARG A 241 12.69 3.81 -0.37
CA ARG A 241 11.31 4.15 -0.02
C ARG A 241 10.36 4.09 -1.20
N PHE A 242 10.83 4.47 -2.39
CA PHE A 242 10.02 4.36 -3.60
C PHE A 242 9.78 2.90 -3.98
N ALA A 243 10.78 2.04 -3.82
CA ALA A 243 10.64 0.61 -4.00
C ALA A 243 9.62 0.02 -3.02
N ASP A 244 9.74 0.35 -1.74
CA ASP A 244 8.82 -0.08 -0.69
C ASP A 244 7.39 0.43 -0.91
N TYR A 245 7.23 1.62 -1.48
CA TYR A 245 5.91 2.15 -1.80
C TYR A 245 5.16 1.26 -2.79
N ASN A 246 5.87 0.64 -3.71
CA ASN A 246 5.34 -0.28 -4.69
C ASN A 246 5.21 -1.71 -4.16
N SER A 247 6.27 -2.26 -3.54
CA SER A 247 6.39 -3.67 -3.18
C SER A 247 5.99 -4.01 -1.73
N GLY A 248 5.82 -3.00 -0.87
CA GLY A 248 5.47 -3.18 0.54
C GLY A 248 6.47 -2.52 1.49
N MET A 249 6.00 -2.04 2.64
CA MET A 249 6.87 -1.42 3.65
C MET A 249 7.99 -2.39 4.05
N TYR A 250 9.22 -1.88 4.10
CA TYR A 250 10.44 -2.62 4.41
C TYR A 250 10.84 -3.71 3.39
N SER A 251 10.22 -3.80 2.22
CA SER A 251 10.62 -4.81 1.23
C SER A 251 12.09 -4.66 0.80
N SER A 252 12.62 -3.44 0.70
CA SER A 252 14.04 -3.20 0.39
C SER A 252 14.99 -3.70 1.49
N ARG A 253 14.63 -3.53 2.77
CA ARG A 253 15.37 -4.10 3.90
C ARG A 253 15.27 -5.63 3.92
N ASN A 254 14.10 -6.17 3.69
CA ASN A 254 13.87 -7.60 3.70
C ASN A 254 14.58 -8.30 2.53
N ALA A 255 14.61 -7.68 1.34
CA ALA A 255 15.39 -8.17 0.21
C ALA A 255 16.90 -8.20 0.54
N ALA A 256 17.42 -7.19 1.25
CA ALA A 256 18.79 -7.20 1.75
C ALA A 256 19.01 -8.34 2.76
N PHE A 257 18.04 -8.60 3.63
CA PHE A 257 18.08 -9.73 4.55
C PHE A 257 18.09 -11.08 3.80
N GLN A 258 17.26 -11.26 2.75
CA GLN A 258 17.29 -12.42 1.87
C GLN A 258 18.64 -12.57 1.16
N SER A 259 19.23 -11.48 0.69
CA SER A 259 20.56 -11.47 0.05
C SER A 259 21.66 -11.91 1.02
N MET A 260 21.65 -11.42 2.27
CA MET A 260 22.59 -11.90 3.28
C MET A 260 22.40 -13.37 3.60
N LEU A 261 21.15 -13.85 3.61
CA LEU A 261 20.86 -15.27 3.82
C LEU A 261 21.32 -16.14 2.63
N ASN A 262 21.25 -15.63 1.40
CA ASN A 262 21.82 -16.31 0.21
C ASN A 262 23.34 -16.52 0.35
N ASP A 263 24.06 -15.55 0.90
CA ASP A 263 25.50 -15.70 1.13
C ASP A 263 25.83 -16.74 2.25
N LEU A 264 24.83 -17.12 3.06
CA LEU A 264 24.97 -18.08 4.18
C LEU A 264 24.42 -19.48 3.86
N THR A 265 23.76 -19.66 2.73
CA THR A 265 23.15 -20.92 2.30
C THR A 265 23.56 -21.26 0.87
N VAL A 266 23.26 -22.49 0.45
CA VAL A 266 23.41 -22.92 -0.95
C VAL A 266 22.11 -22.75 -1.74
N ALA A 267 21.02 -22.39 -1.08
CA ALA A 267 19.75 -22.12 -1.72
C ALA A 267 19.77 -20.72 -2.34
N GLU A 268 19.08 -20.56 -3.46
CA GLU A 268 18.88 -19.31 -4.16
C GLU A 268 17.49 -18.77 -3.80
N LEU A 269 17.42 -17.84 -2.84
CA LEU A 269 16.18 -17.17 -2.45
C LEU A 269 15.84 -16.08 -3.45
N GLU A 270 14.56 -15.92 -3.75
CA GLU A 270 14.06 -14.74 -4.43
C GLU A 270 14.25 -13.51 -3.53
N LEU A 271 14.67 -12.40 -4.11
CA LEU A 271 14.92 -11.15 -3.40
C LEU A 271 13.69 -10.24 -3.48
N ASP A 272 12.52 -10.80 -3.22
CA ASP A 272 11.22 -10.13 -3.35
C ASP A 272 10.84 -9.25 -2.14
N GLY A 273 11.53 -9.46 -1.01
CA GLY A 273 11.29 -8.73 0.24
C GLY A 273 10.14 -9.29 1.08
N ASP A 274 9.52 -10.40 0.70
CA ASP A 274 8.56 -11.14 1.51
C ASP A 274 9.26 -12.32 2.21
N LEU A 275 9.37 -12.27 3.53
CA LEU A 275 10.02 -13.33 4.33
C LEU A 275 9.04 -14.44 4.69
N LEU A 276 7.74 -14.17 4.63
CA LEU A 276 6.66 -15.13 4.84
C LEU A 276 5.78 -15.26 3.59
N LEU A 277 5.00 -16.34 3.52
CA LEU A 277 4.01 -16.52 2.46
C LEU A 277 2.67 -15.91 2.89
N TYR A 278 2.05 -15.19 1.98
CA TYR A 278 0.76 -14.54 2.21
C TYR A 278 -0.35 -15.12 1.32
N ASN A 279 -1.57 -15.11 1.83
CA ASN A 279 -2.77 -15.32 1.05
C ASN A 279 -3.17 -14.03 0.32
N LYS A 280 -4.09 -14.13 -0.65
CA LYS A 280 -4.61 -12.96 -1.39
C LYS A 280 -5.27 -11.88 -0.48
N ASP A 281 -5.71 -12.26 0.71
CA ASP A 281 -6.30 -11.35 1.71
C ASP A 281 -5.27 -10.71 2.66
N GLY A 282 -3.98 -10.98 2.45
CA GLY A 282 -2.89 -10.49 3.28
C GLY A 282 -2.63 -11.31 4.55
N SER A 283 -3.40 -12.35 4.83
CA SER A 283 -3.14 -13.24 5.97
C SER A 283 -1.92 -14.13 5.71
N ILE A 284 -1.18 -14.45 6.77
CA ILE A 284 0.01 -15.29 6.68
C ILE A 284 -0.40 -16.76 6.50
N ARG A 285 0.16 -17.42 5.49
CA ARG A 285 -0.06 -18.86 5.25
C ARG A 285 0.57 -19.71 6.36
N SER A 286 -0.05 -20.86 6.66
CA SER A 286 0.48 -21.82 7.64
C SER A 286 1.76 -22.53 7.16
N VAL A 287 1.95 -22.61 5.85
CA VAL A 287 3.12 -23.26 5.22
C VAL A 287 4.36 -22.36 5.38
N SER A 288 5.52 -22.96 5.67
CA SER A 288 6.79 -22.24 5.77
C SER A 288 7.27 -21.70 4.43
N SER A 289 7.72 -20.44 4.41
CA SER A 289 8.39 -19.84 3.26
C SER A 289 9.76 -20.48 3.01
N GLN A 290 10.38 -20.18 1.86
CA GLN A 290 11.75 -20.61 1.60
C GLN A 290 12.71 -19.92 2.58
N SER A 291 12.56 -18.61 2.81
CA SER A 291 13.36 -17.87 3.79
C SER A 291 13.29 -18.49 5.20
N GLU A 292 12.09 -18.90 5.65
CA GLU A 292 11.91 -19.54 6.97
C GLU A 292 12.64 -20.89 7.02
N ARG A 293 12.55 -21.73 5.99
CA ARG A 293 13.25 -23.03 5.95
C ARG A 293 14.76 -22.86 5.95
N GLU A 294 15.29 -21.93 5.16
CA GLU A 294 16.73 -21.68 5.09
C GLU A 294 17.28 -21.12 6.40
N LEU A 295 16.54 -20.22 7.08
CA LEU A 295 16.91 -19.76 8.41
C LEU A 295 17.05 -20.90 9.41
N ILE A 296 16.08 -21.83 9.46
CA ILE A 296 16.12 -23.00 10.32
C ILE A 296 17.39 -23.85 10.01
N SER A 297 17.67 -24.09 8.73
CA SER A 297 18.82 -24.86 8.29
C SER A 297 20.16 -24.17 8.63
N VAL A 298 20.29 -22.88 8.33
CA VAL A 298 21.50 -22.08 8.61
C VAL A 298 21.77 -22.03 10.11
N PHE A 299 20.74 -21.81 10.92
CA PHE A 299 20.90 -21.71 12.38
C PHE A 299 21.30 -23.06 13.00
N ALA A 300 20.71 -24.17 12.53
CA ALA A 300 21.09 -25.50 12.97
C ALA A 300 22.56 -25.82 12.64
N ARG A 301 23.01 -25.51 11.42
CA ARG A 301 24.41 -25.75 11.00
C ARG A 301 25.44 -24.91 11.72
N ASN A 302 25.06 -23.74 12.25
CA ASN A 302 25.95 -22.82 12.94
C ASN A 302 25.73 -22.79 14.47
N ASN A 303 24.98 -23.75 15.04
CA ASN A 303 24.66 -23.87 16.46
C ASN A 303 24.05 -22.58 17.07
N ILE A 304 23.22 -21.87 16.28
CA ILE A 304 22.50 -20.67 16.73
C ILE A 304 21.23 -21.09 17.46
N LEU A 305 21.10 -20.69 18.71
CA LEU A 305 20.00 -21.10 19.61
C LEU A 305 18.74 -20.24 19.40
N VAL A 306 18.22 -20.18 18.16
CA VAL A 306 16.91 -19.57 17.86
C VAL A 306 16.01 -20.67 17.30
N THR A 307 14.93 -20.94 18.03
CA THR A 307 14.02 -22.04 17.66
C THR A 307 13.19 -21.74 16.40
N PRO A 308 12.71 -22.75 15.66
CA PRO A 308 11.83 -22.54 14.50
C PRO A 308 10.57 -21.72 14.84
N ARG A 309 10.00 -21.92 16.03
CA ARG A 309 8.87 -21.13 16.53
C ARG A 309 9.26 -19.66 16.71
N GLN A 310 10.43 -19.38 17.24
CA GLN A 310 10.95 -18.02 17.43
C GLN A 310 11.20 -17.36 16.06
N ILE A 311 11.85 -18.06 15.12
CA ILE A 311 12.07 -17.58 13.75
C ILE A 311 10.74 -17.10 13.16
N ARG A 312 9.71 -17.96 13.17
CA ARG A 312 8.40 -17.58 12.61
C ARG A 312 7.75 -16.41 13.33
N THR A 313 7.92 -16.32 14.65
CA THR A 313 7.41 -15.18 15.43
C THR A 313 8.12 -13.88 15.08
N ASP A 314 9.42 -13.94 14.84
CA ASP A 314 10.24 -12.80 14.45
C ASP A 314 9.90 -12.34 13.02
N LEU A 315 9.77 -13.27 12.08
CA LEU A 315 9.42 -12.97 10.69
C LEU A 315 8.04 -12.31 10.55
N LYS A 316 7.09 -12.55 11.45
CA LYS A 316 5.80 -11.83 11.47
C LYS A 316 5.94 -10.31 11.62
N LYS A 317 7.11 -9.84 12.06
CA LYS A 317 7.45 -8.41 12.19
C LYS A 317 8.15 -7.84 10.95
N GLU A 318 8.24 -8.56 9.86
CA GLU A 318 8.96 -8.16 8.65
C GLU A 318 8.50 -6.81 8.05
N LYS A 319 7.26 -6.39 8.35
CA LYS A 319 6.69 -5.10 7.94
C LYS A 319 6.78 -4.01 9.03
N GLU A 320 7.59 -4.25 10.06
CA GLU A 320 7.79 -3.35 11.20
C GLU A 320 9.28 -3.06 11.43
N LYS A 321 9.59 -1.89 12.02
CA LYS A 321 10.97 -1.57 12.46
C LYS A 321 11.50 -2.59 13.47
N LYS A 322 10.62 -3.09 14.34
CA LYS A 322 10.95 -4.07 15.40
C LYS A 322 11.53 -5.39 14.88
N PHE A 323 11.43 -5.69 13.60
CA PHE A 323 12.08 -6.87 13.03
C PHE A 323 13.60 -6.81 13.23
N GLU A 324 14.20 -5.64 13.11
CA GLU A 324 15.65 -5.43 13.29
C GLU A 324 16.14 -5.73 14.72
N ASP A 325 15.23 -5.65 15.70
CA ASP A 325 15.51 -5.97 17.10
C ASP A 325 15.35 -7.44 17.44
N THR A 326 14.85 -8.25 16.52
CA THR A 326 14.61 -9.67 16.77
C THR A 326 15.90 -10.49 16.86
N ALA A 327 15.82 -11.62 17.56
CA ALA A 327 16.92 -12.57 17.64
C ALA A 327 17.31 -13.11 16.24
N THR A 328 16.31 -13.36 15.38
CA THR A 328 16.51 -13.86 14.03
C THR A 328 17.28 -12.86 13.16
N TYR A 329 16.88 -11.59 13.15
CA TYR A 329 17.57 -10.56 12.34
C TYR A 329 19.01 -10.36 12.79
N ARG A 330 19.22 -10.21 14.11
CA ARG A 330 20.57 -10.01 14.70
C ARG A 330 21.47 -11.21 14.48
N ALA A 331 20.93 -12.44 14.54
CA ALA A 331 21.72 -13.64 14.30
C ALA A 331 22.21 -13.72 12.85
N VAL A 332 21.35 -13.40 11.86
CA VAL A 332 21.73 -13.40 10.45
C VAL A 332 22.78 -12.32 10.17
N THR A 333 22.56 -11.09 10.60
CA THR A 333 23.50 -9.99 10.35
C THR A 333 24.87 -10.25 10.97
N LYS A 334 24.90 -10.78 12.19
CA LYS A 334 26.15 -11.16 12.87
C LYS A 334 26.86 -12.31 12.14
N LEU A 335 26.13 -13.37 11.81
CA LEU A 335 26.70 -14.53 11.10
C LEU A 335 27.23 -14.14 9.72
N TYR A 336 26.51 -13.26 9.00
CA TYR A 336 26.95 -12.73 7.72
C TYR A 336 28.30 -12.00 7.84
N GLU A 337 28.43 -11.11 8.80
CA GLU A 337 29.68 -10.39 9.05
C GLU A 337 30.83 -11.34 9.41
N GLU A 338 30.56 -12.32 10.29
CA GLU A 338 31.56 -13.33 10.70
C GLU A 338 32.02 -14.24 9.54
N LYS A 339 31.11 -14.65 8.64
CA LYS A 339 31.42 -15.59 7.56
C LYS A 339 32.00 -14.90 6.34
N THR A 340 31.58 -13.69 6.03
CA THR A 340 31.96 -12.97 4.80
C THR A 340 33.02 -11.88 5.02
N GLY A 341 33.17 -11.41 6.25
CA GLY A 341 34.01 -10.24 6.60
C GLY A 341 33.41 -8.90 6.08
N LYS A 342 32.19 -8.92 5.53
CA LYS A 342 31.50 -7.73 5.00
C LYS A 342 30.52 -7.18 6.03
N LYS A 343 30.33 -5.86 6.04
CA LYS A 343 29.27 -5.24 6.85
C LYS A 343 27.90 -5.62 6.31
N PRO A 344 26.90 -5.84 7.20
CA PRO A 344 25.53 -6.08 6.80
C PRO A 344 24.99 -4.98 5.89
N ILE A 345 24.29 -5.38 4.82
CA ILE A 345 23.63 -4.48 3.89
C ILE A 345 22.24 -4.16 4.44
N TYR A 346 21.90 -2.87 4.56
CA TYR A 346 20.60 -2.50 5.12
C TYR A 346 19.47 -2.56 4.11
N ALA A 347 19.71 -2.19 2.83
CA ALA A 347 18.69 -2.21 1.79
C ALA A 347 19.26 -2.52 0.42
N ILE A 348 18.51 -3.28 -0.36
CA ILE A 348 18.72 -3.46 -1.80
C ILE A 348 17.38 -3.29 -2.54
N MET A 349 17.42 -3.19 -3.86
CA MET A 349 16.22 -3.14 -4.69
C MET A 349 15.51 -4.50 -4.67
N PRO A 350 14.25 -4.60 -4.22
CA PRO A 350 13.51 -5.86 -4.27
C PRO A 350 13.14 -6.23 -5.71
N GLU A 351 13.15 -7.54 -5.99
CA GLU A 351 12.86 -8.11 -7.32
C GLU A 351 11.40 -8.58 -7.40
N VAL A 352 10.47 -7.64 -7.45
CA VAL A 352 9.04 -7.93 -7.56
C VAL A 352 8.54 -7.59 -8.96
N VAL A 353 7.85 -8.54 -9.60
CA VAL A 353 7.18 -8.32 -10.87
C VAL A 353 5.86 -7.59 -10.64
N ILE A 354 5.66 -6.51 -11.38
CA ILE A 354 4.44 -5.71 -11.38
C ILE A 354 3.66 -6.11 -12.62
N SER A 355 2.56 -6.83 -12.43
CA SER A 355 1.63 -7.20 -13.49
C SER A 355 0.23 -6.68 -13.18
N GLY A 356 -0.58 -6.45 -14.21
CA GLY A 356 -1.96 -6.03 -14.01
C GLY A 356 -2.66 -5.59 -15.29
N PRO A 357 -4.00 -5.57 -15.30
CA PRO A 357 -4.80 -5.28 -16.50
C PRO A 357 -4.63 -3.86 -17.02
N LYS A 358 -4.10 -2.95 -16.20
CA LYS A 358 -3.82 -1.55 -16.58
C LYS A 358 -2.48 -1.38 -17.28
N LEU A 359 -1.59 -2.37 -17.21
CA LEU A 359 -0.24 -2.31 -17.76
C LEU A 359 -0.20 -2.90 -19.17
N SER A 360 0.61 -2.32 -20.04
CA SER A 360 0.82 -2.82 -21.42
C SER A 360 1.77 -4.03 -21.49
N ARG A 361 2.55 -4.24 -20.42
CA ARG A 361 3.50 -5.35 -20.22
C ARG A 361 3.82 -5.46 -18.74
N ASP A 362 4.45 -6.54 -18.33
CA ASP A 362 4.98 -6.66 -16.98
C ASP A 362 6.15 -5.69 -16.78
N TYR A 363 6.19 -5.09 -15.61
CA TYR A 363 7.27 -4.25 -15.12
C TYR A 363 7.82 -4.84 -13.82
N ASN A 364 8.82 -4.25 -13.23
CA ASN A 364 9.34 -4.63 -11.92
C ASN A 364 9.48 -3.42 -11.00
N THR A 365 9.69 -3.70 -9.71
CA THR A 365 9.86 -2.66 -8.69
C THR A 365 11.01 -1.72 -9.05
N ASN A 366 12.10 -2.22 -9.62
CA ASN A 366 13.22 -1.37 -10.04
C ASN A 366 12.80 -0.35 -11.12
N TRP A 367 11.99 -0.76 -12.10
CA TRP A 367 11.44 0.16 -13.11
C TRP A 367 10.63 1.27 -12.45
N PHE A 368 9.71 0.91 -11.52
CA PHE A 368 8.90 1.88 -10.81
C PHE A 368 9.76 2.84 -9.98
N ALA A 369 10.61 2.31 -9.10
CA ALA A 369 11.44 3.09 -8.19
C ALA A 369 12.41 4.02 -8.96
N THR A 370 12.98 3.56 -10.08
CA THR A 370 13.84 4.37 -10.93
C THR A 370 13.08 5.55 -11.57
N ARG A 371 11.85 5.34 -12.03
CA ARG A 371 11.01 6.43 -12.57
C ARG A 371 10.63 7.45 -11.49
N VAL A 372 10.25 7.00 -10.31
CA VAL A 372 9.98 7.91 -9.17
C VAL A 372 11.26 8.66 -8.79
N ASN A 373 12.40 7.98 -8.74
CA ASN A 373 13.67 8.62 -8.42
C ASN A 373 14.07 9.70 -9.45
N GLY A 374 13.80 9.51 -10.74
CA GLY A 374 13.98 10.54 -11.76
C GLY A 374 13.15 11.81 -11.50
N ARG A 375 11.90 11.63 -11.06
CA ARG A 375 11.02 12.73 -10.63
C ARG A 375 11.52 13.41 -9.37
N TYR A 376 11.99 12.63 -8.40
CA TYR A 376 12.64 13.12 -7.18
C TYR A 376 13.83 14.00 -7.50
N GLN A 377 14.76 13.56 -8.34
CA GLN A 377 15.91 14.35 -8.76
C GLN A 377 15.50 15.66 -9.46
N SER A 378 14.48 15.60 -10.31
CA SER A 378 13.92 16.77 -10.96
C SER A 378 13.31 17.77 -9.97
N CYS A 379 12.63 17.27 -8.92
CA CYS A 379 12.13 18.09 -7.82
C CYS A 379 13.29 18.72 -7.03
N MET A 380 14.30 17.94 -6.66
CA MET A 380 15.48 18.41 -5.94
C MET A 380 16.23 19.52 -6.70
N GLN A 381 16.31 19.42 -8.02
CA GLN A 381 16.88 20.50 -8.85
C GLN A 381 16.09 21.81 -8.75
N ARG A 382 14.73 21.73 -8.70
CA ARG A 382 13.90 22.92 -8.47
C ARG A 382 14.05 23.44 -7.05
N ALA A 383 14.07 22.55 -6.05
CA ALA A 383 14.20 22.86 -4.63
C ALA A 383 15.55 23.53 -4.29
N LYS A 384 16.65 23.16 -4.97
CA LYS A 384 17.96 23.81 -4.79
C LYS A 384 17.94 25.33 -5.06
N ARG A 385 17.04 25.78 -5.93
CA ARG A 385 16.88 27.22 -6.26
C ARG A 385 16.07 27.99 -5.22
N ILE A 386 15.51 27.31 -4.22
CA ILE A 386 14.71 27.90 -3.16
C ILE A 386 15.66 28.22 -1.99
N LYS A 387 15.76 29.50 -1.66
CA LYS A 387 16.43 29.95 -0.43
C LYS A 387 15.48 29.70 0.76
N ILE A 388 15.97 29.04 1.78
CA ILE A 388 15.27 28.76 3.03
C ILE A 388 15.76 29.74 4.07
#